data_47a71b28557f7707dbf1b8e81a55a610
#
_entry.id   47a71b28557f7707dbf1b8e81a55a610
#
_cell.length_a   1.000
_cell.length_b   1.000
_cell.length_c   1.000
_cell.angle_alpha   90.00
_cell.angle_beta   90.00
_cell.angle_gamma   90.00
#
_symmetry.space_group_name_H-M   'P 1'
#
loop_
_entity.id
_entity.type
_entity.pdbx_description
1 polymer ?
#
loop_
_entity_poly.entity_id
_entity_poly.type
_entity_poly.pdbx_seq_one_letter_code
_entity_poly.pdbx_strand_id
1 'polypeptide(L)'
;MNHKIKTDIGYCVVSDDCALDEEELKTLAADIKKQQKLTQPNFFIDMRYDYKFIQLQALLKITELLQPVIQSNIKNKTSGIANMDCVSVYQERNEVEIVLPLASFGVLRHYYEELRAALIAMPTIQVDYPKWSHQFRKTLHGKGPLCTYVAISRDEKNKRRELVHFFFPIEVAACMVTPQFGFTRLLQRSLEKFKNIYTTKIYLQICRSADAGKWVVSYSTLRKILCVGNKFRRYYDFRNRILKEAENALRGNSNHWFGLAECFKKGEQDPYLLIFNIYSANNRQNSYDEYNRLRDKMLSTMVDSMHITRATALALTRKVNIRNYNYVWRKHNLLIANIAGNDEVLDKKAYYVSTMERIIETEKYSKLAVQQDLF
;
A
#
# COMPACT_ATOMS: atom_id res chain seq x y z
N MET A 1 -15.85 15.13 9.56
CA MET A 1 -16.06 16.48 8.96
C MET A 1 -14.98 16.71 7.91
N ASN A 2 -15.30 17.37 6.79
CA ASN A 2 -14.29 17.70 5.79
C ASN A 2 -13.69 19.08 6.12
N HIS A 3 -12.39 19.16 6.27
CA HIS A 3 -11.68 20.43 6.48
C HIS A 3 -11.13 20.96 5.16
N LYS A 4 -11.40 22.23 4.88
CA LYS A 4 -10.89 22.91 3.70
C LYS A 4 -9.67 23.74 4.06
N ILE A 5 -8.51 23.40 3.48
CA ILE A 5 -7.23 24.06 3.70
C ILE A 5 -6.90 24.87 2.43
N LYS A 6 -6.67 26.17 2.56
CA LYS A 6 -6.24 27.00 1.43
C LYS A 6 -4.76 26.75 1.13
N THR A 7 -4.42 26.74 -0.17
CA THR A 7 -3.04 26.65 -0.69
C THR A 7 -2.81 27.79 -1.67
N ASP A 8 -1.57 28.08 -2.02
CA ASP A 8 -1.23 29.18 -2.94
C ASP A 8 -1.88 29.02 -4.33
N ILE A 9 -2.07 27.79 -4.78
CA ILE A 9 -2.65 27.46 -6.09
C ILE A 9 -4.14 27.06 -6.05
N GLY A 10 -4.73 26.94 -4.85
CA GLY A 10 -6.12 26.52 -4.71
C GLY A 10 -6.51 26.13 -3.29
N TYR A 11 -7.03 24.95 -3.11
CA TYR A 11 -7.42 24.40 -1.79
C TYR A 11 -7.37 22.88 -1.76
N CYS A 12 -7.17 22.31 -0.57
CA CYS A 12 -7.33 20.88 -0.33
C CYS A 12 -8.53 20.63 0.59
N VAL A 13 -9.29 19.58 0.30
CA VAL A 13 -10.36 19.05 1.14
C VAL A 13 -9.85 17.76 1.77
N VAL A 14 -9.79 17.70 3.09
CA VAL A 14 -9.30 16.55 3.85
C VAL A 14 -10.47 15.90 4.59
N SER A 15 -10.64 14.60 4.44
CA SER A 15 -11.60 13.83 5.22
C SER A 15 -10.95 13.34 6.52
N ASP A 16 -11.47 13.73 7.67
CA ASP A 16 -10.90 13.38 9.00
C ASP A 16 -11.45 12.05 9.57
N ASP A 17 -12.43 11.44 8.93
CA ASP A 17 -13.28 10.39 9.52
C ASP A 17 -12.77 8.95 9.31
N CYS A 18 -11.47 8.77 9.04
CA CYS A 18 -10.92 7.46 8.66
C CYS A 18 -10.20 6.73 9.81
N ALA A 19 -10.15 7.32 10.99
CA ALA A 19 -9.54 6.67 12.15
C ALA A 19 -10.51 5.63 12.75
N LEU A 20 -10.02 4.42 12.99
CA LEU A 20 -10.68 3.42 13.83
C LEU A 20 -10.44 3.78 15.30
N ASP A 21 -11.36 3.43 16.18
CA ASP A 21 -11.15 3.56 17.61
C ASP A 21 -10.12 2.52 18.14
N GLU A 22 -9.77 2.60 19.41
CA GLU A 22 -8.71 1.76 19.98
C GLU A 22 -9.16 0.29 20.10
N GLU A 23 -10.43 0.03 20.35
CA GLU A 23 -10.99 -1.32 20.47
C GLU A 23 -11.13 -1.99 19.10
N GLU A 24 -11.65 -1.26 18.12
CA GLU A 24 -11.69 -1.69 16.71
C GLU A 24 -10.29 -2.04 16.21
N LEU A 25 -9.27 -1.22 16.56
CA LEU A 25 -7.88 -1.46 16.17
C LEU A 25 -7.29 -2.71 16.80
N LYS A 26 -7.53 -2.94 18.09
CA LYS A 26 -7.07 -4.15 18.81
C LYS A 26 -7.67 -5.40 18.20
N THR A 27 -8.97 -5.36 17.94
CA THR A 27 -9.71 -6.47 17.33
C THR A 27 -9.18 -6.76 15.93
N LEU A 28 -9.02 -5.74 15.09
CA LEU A 28 -8.49 -5.86 13.73
C LEU A 28 -7.04 -6.38 13.74
N ALA A 29 -6.18 -5.90 14.63
CA ALA A 29 -4.80 -6.34 14.75
C ALA A 29 -4.69 -7.81 15.18
N ALA A 30 -5.57 -8.28 16.08
CA ALA A 30 -5.65 -9.68 16.48
C ALA A 30 -6.08 -10.58 15.32
N ASP A 31 -7.06 -10.15 14.56
CA ASP A 31 -7.54 -10.86 13.36
C ASP A 31 -6.46 -10.94 12.28
N ILE A 32 -5.73 -9.84 12.02
CA ILE A 32 -4.66 -9.79 11.02
C ILE A 32 -3.53 -10.76 11.36
N LYS A 33 -3.16 -10.91 12.65
CA LYS A 33 -2.09 -11.83 13.08
C LYS A 33 -2.38 -13.29 12.72
N LYS A 34 -3.65 -13.67 12.65
CA LYS A 34 -4.10 -15.04 12.31
C LYS A 34 -4.24 -15.27 10.81
N GLN A 35 -4.13 -14.23 9.99
CA GLN A 35 -4.40 -14.34 8.55
C GLN A 35 -3.13 -14.65 7.74
N GLN A 36 -3.33 -15.41 6.66
CA GLN A 36 -2.28 -15.69 5.69
C GLN A 36 -1.90 -14.42 4.93
N LYS A 37 -0.60 -14.16 4.85
CA LYS A 37 -0.03 -13.06 4.07
C LYS A 37 0.43 -13.57 2.71
N LEU A 38 -0.01 -12.91 1.67
CA LEU A 38 0.42 -13.12 0.30
C LEU A 38 1.53 -12.13 -0.04
N THR A 39 2.67 -12.62 -0.50
CA THR A 39 3.75 -11.77 -1.01
C THR A 39 3.56 -11.57 -2.50
N GLN A 40 3.29 -10.34 -2.90
CA GLN A 40 3.05 -9.95 -4.28
C GLN A 40 4.25 -9.19 -4.82
N PRO A 41 4.93 -9.65 -5.88
CA PRO A 41 5.95 -8.85 -6.56
C PRO A 41 5.37 -7.54 -7.09
N ASN A 42 6.12 -6.44 -6.92
CA ASN A 42 5.66 -5.11 -7.30
C ASN A 42 5.43 -4.97 -8.82
N PHE A 43 6.05 -5.83 -9.62
CA PHE A 43 5.80 -5.94 -11.04
C PHE A 43 4.28 -5.98 -11.36
N PHE A 44 3.50 -6.80 -10.64
CA PHE A 44 2.05 -6.88 -10.83
C PHE A 44 1.30 -5.63 -10.40
N ILE A 45 1.77 -4.99 -9.32
CA ILE A 45 1.11 -3.80 -8.78
C ILE A 45 1.30 -2.61 -9.73
N ASP A 46 2.45 -2.56 -10.41
CA ASP A 46 2.82 -1.49 -11.33
C ASP A 46 2.23 -1.64 -12.73
N MET A 47 1.78 -2.86 -13.09
CA MET A 47 1.14 -3.09 -14.36
C MET A 47 -0.17 -2.31 -14.51
N ARG A 48 -0.40 -1.80 -15.72
CA ARG A 48 -1.67 -1.19 -16.10
C ARG A 48 -2.40 -2.12 -17.05
N TYR A 49 -3.56 -2.58 -16.64
CA TYR A 49 -4.35 -3.57 -17.36
C TYR A 49 -5.84 -3.30 -17.22
N ASP A 50 -6.59 -3.56 -18.29
CA ASP A 50 -8.06 -3.49 -18.31
C ASP A 50 -8.67 -4.90 -18.15
N TYR A 51 -8.17 -5.66 -17.19
CA TYR A 51 -8.75 -6.95 -16.83
C TYR A 51 -10.10 -6.77 -16.13
N LYS A 52 -10.98 -7.75 -16.35
CA LYS A 52 -12.17 -7.91 -15.52
C LYS A 52 -11.76 -8.36 -14.11
N PHE A 53 -12.65 -8.18 -13.14
CA PHE A 53 -12.38 -8.55 -11.75
C PHE A 53 -11.95 -10.03 -11.62
N ILE A 54 -12.64 -10.93 -12.32
CA ILE A 54 -12.34 -12.37 -12.31
C ILE A 54 -10.95 -12.71 -12.87
N GLN A 55 -10.50 -11.96 -13.86
CA GLN A 55 -9.14 -12.11 -14.45
C GLN A 55 -8.06 -11.64 -13.46
N LEU A 56 -8.33 -10.55 -12.72
CA LEU A 56 -7.44 -10.12 -11.65
C LEU A 56 -7.39 -11.16 -10.51
N GLN A 57 -8.53 -11.74 -10.15
CA GLN A 57 -8.57 -12.84 -9.18
C GLN A 57 -7.74 -14.05 -9.66
N ALA A 58 -7.76 -14.36 -10.95
CA ALA A 58 -6.92 -15.42 -11.51
C ALA A 58 -5.42 -15.13 -11.30
N LEU A 59 -4.96 -13.90 -11.56
CA LEU A 59 -3.58 -13.52 -11.31
C LEU A 59 -3.21 -13.60 -9.83
N LEU A 60 -4.10 -13.22 -8.93
CA LEU A 60 -3.88 -13.35 -7.49
C LEU A 60 -3.80 -14.82 -7.05
N LYS A 61 -4.62 -15.71 -7.62
CA LYS A 61 -4.53 -17.16 -7.39
C LYS A 61 -3.24 -17.76 -7.93
N ILE A 62 -2.78 -17.33 -9.09
CA ILE A 62 -1.47 -17.71 -9.63
C ILE A 62 -0.36 -17.26 -8.67
N THR A 63 -0.42 -16.02 -8.17
CA THR A 63 0.56 -15.54 -7.18
C THR A 63 0.52 -16.34 -5.89
N GLU A 64 -0.66 -16.76 -5.42
CA GLU A 64 -0.83 -17.63 -4.26
C GLU A 64 -0.12 -18.98 -4.48
N LEU A 65 -0.32 -19.60 -5.63
CA LEU A 65 0.35 -20.83 -6.02
C LEU A 65 1.88 -20.68 -6.04
N LEU A 66 2.37 -19.55 -6.54
CA LEU A 66 3.80 -19.28 -6.69
C LEU A 66 4.49 -18.84 -5.37
N GLN A 67 3.77 -18.73 -4.23
CA GLN A 67 4.36 -18.31 -2.95
C GLN A 67 5.63 -19.08 -2.55
N PRO A 68 5.72 -20.42 -2.68
CA PRO A 68 6.94 -21.15 -2.33
C PRO A 68 8.16 -20.66 -3.12
N VAL A 69 8.00 -20.41 -4.43
CA VAL A 69 9.09 -19.91 -5.30
C VAL A 69 9.44 -18.47 -4.93
N ILE A 70 8.44 -17.61 -4.74
CA ILE A 70 8.63 -16.21 -4.35
C ILE A 70 9.40 -16.13 -3.02
N GLN A 71 9.00 -16.89 -2.00
CA GLN A 71 9.66 -16.91 -0.71
C GLN A 71 11.09 -17.44 -0.80
N SER A 72 11.32 -18.49 -1.60
CA SER A 72 12.65 -19.02 -1.88
C SER A 72 13.55 -17.97 -2.54
N ASN A 73 13.04 -17.29 -3.56
CA ASN A 73 13.78 -16.24 -4.27
C ASN A 73 14.13 -15.05 -3.35
N ILE A 74 13.22 -14.65 -2.47
CA ILE A 74 13.48 -13.60 -1.46
C ILE A 74 14.57 -14.04 -0.49
N LYS A 75 14.49 -15.26 0.04
CA LYS A 75 15.44 -15.79 1.03
C LYS A 75 16.84 -15.96 0.45
N ASN A 76 16.93 -16.50 -0.75
CA ASN A 76 18.19 -16.85 -1.40
C ASN A 76 18.74 -15.72 -2.28
N LYS A 77 18.02 -14.61 -2.43
CA LYS A 77 18.34 -13.49 -3.36
C LYS A 77 18.55 -13.98 -4.80
N THR A 78 17.75 -14.97 -5.19
CA THR A 78 17.75 -15.54 -6.53
C THR A 78 16.61 -14.96 -7.38
N SER A 79 16.66 -15.24 -8.68
CA SER A 79 15.61 -14.91 -9.63
C SER A 79 15.36 -16.12 -10.51
N GLY A 80 14.12 -16.29 -10.91
CA GLY A 80 13.74 -17.37 -11.80
C GLY A 80 12.60 -18.21 -11.28
N ILE A 81 12.02 -18.96 -12.21
CA ILE A 81 10.95 -19.89 -11.94
C ILE A 81 11.45 -21.29 -12.17
N ALA A 82 11.10 -22.21 -11.27
CA ALA A 82 11.46 -23.61 -11.35
C ALA A 82 10.23 -24.48 -11.53
N ASN A 83 10.42 -25.69 -12.04
CA ASN A 83 9.37 -26.70 -12.10
C ASN A 83 8.85 -27.04 -10.71
N MET A 84 7.56 -27.18 -10.59
CA MET A 84 6.84 -27.66 -9.40
C MET A 84 5.52 -28.32 -9.84
N ASP A 85 4.78 -28.96 -8.94
CA ASP A 85 3.59 -29.77 -9.26
C ASP A 85 2.58 -29.13 -10.24
N CYS A 86 2.46 -27.80 -10.18
CA CYS A 86 1.52 -27.03 -11.01
C CYS A 86 2.21 -26.07 -11.98
N VAL A 87 3.55 -26.15 -12.10
CA VAL A 87 4.35 -25.24 -12.93
C VAL A 87 5.35 -26.03 -13.73
N SER A 88 5.28 -25.92 -15.04
CA SER A 88 6.22 -26.56 -15.98
C SER A 88 6.97 -25.48 -16.78
N VAL A 89 8.29 -25.57 -16.82
CA VAL A 89 9.15 -24.63 -17.56
C VAL A 89 9.66 -25.28 -18.82
N TYR A 90 9.28 -24.72 -19.97
CA TYR A 90 9.68 -25.19 -21.32
C TYR A 90 10.72 -24.23 -21.91
N GLN A 91 11.99 -24.49 -21.62
CA GLN A 91 13.12 -23.65 -22.07
C GLN A 91 13.17 -23.48 -23.59
N GLU A 92 12.96 -24.58 -24.35
CA GLU A 92 12.99 -24.58 -25.80
C GLU A 92 11.90 -23.71 -26.44
N ARG A 93 10.76 -23.56 -25.77
CA ARG A 93 9.63 -22.74 -26.23
C ARG A 93 9.63 -21.35 -25.62
N ASN A 94 10.54 -21.06 -24.70
CA ASN A 94 10.56 -19.84 -23.91
C ASN A 94 9.24 -19.57 -23.18
N GLU A 95 8.63 -20.63 -22.65
CA GLU A 95 7.31 -20.58 -21.99
C GLU A 95 7.30 -21.26 -20.64
N VAL A 96 6.39 -20.79 -19.79
CA VAL A 96 6.05 -21.40 -18.51
C VAL A 96 4.55 -21.68 -18.51
N GLU A 97 4.19 -22.92 -18.24
CA GLU A 97 2.81 -23.35 -18.05
C GLU A 97 2.49 -23.39 -16.54
N ILE A 98 1.37 -22.76 -16.17
CA ILE A 98 0.84 -22.79 -14.80
C ILE A 98 -0.58 -23.37 -14.86
N VAL A 99 -0.80 -24.44 -14.11
CA VAL A 99 -2.07 -25.20 -14.13
C VAL A 99 -2.82 -25.01 -12.82
N LEU A 100 -4.08 -24.57 -12.91
CA LEU A 100 -4.96 -24.39 -11.76
C LEU A 100 -6.30 -25.11 -11.98
N PRO A 101 -6.89 -25.72 -10.93
CA PRO A 101 -8.26 -26.19 -11.02
C PRO A 101 -9.23 -25.04 -11.24
N LEU A 102 -10.19 -25.18 -12.17
CA LEU A 102 -11.23 -24.18 -12.39
C LEU A 102 -12.02 -23.86 -11.11
N ALA A 103 -12.23 -24.87 -10.27
CA ALA A 103 -12.91 -24.72 -8.98
C ALA A 103 -12.15 -23.85 -7.97
N SER A 104 -10.83 -23.65 -8.14
CA SER A 104 -10.00 -22.83 -7.23
C SER A 104 -10.37 -21.33 -7.26
N PHE A 105 -11.08 -20.87 -8.27
CA PHE A 105 -11.53 -19.48 -8.39
C PHE A 105 -12.74 -19.15 -7.50
N GLY A 106 -13.33 -20.15 -6.80
CA GLY A 106 -14.41 -19.89 -5.84
C GLY A 106 -15.73 -19.41 -6.45
N VAL A 107 -15.87 -19.52 -7.77
CA VAL A 107 -17.07 -19.12 -8.51
C VAL A 107 -18.10 -20.24 -8.47
N LEU A 108 -19.38 -19.91 -8.33
CA LEU A 108 -20.45 -20.88 -8.37
C LEU A 108 -20.56 -21.54 -9.76
N ARG A 109 -20.94 -22.81 -9.83
CA ARG A 109 -20.93 -23.60 -11.08
C ARG A 109 -21.73 -22.99 -12.23
N HIS A 110 -22.83 -22.32 -11.94
CA HIS A 110 -23.65 -21.68 -12.97
C HIS A 110 -22.98 -20.49 -13.67
N TYR A 111 -21.89 -19.92 -13.09
CA TYR A 111 -21.07 -18.89 -13.71
C TYR A 111 -19.81 -19.44 -14.40
N TYR A 112 -19.65 -20.75 -14.49
CA TYR A 112 -18.41 -21.32 -15.08
C TYR A 112 -18.24 -20.98 -16.57
N GLU A 113 -19.32 -20.82 -17.34
CA GLU A 113 -19.21 -20.38 -18.73
C GLU A 113 -18.62 -18.97 -18.83
N GLU A 114 -19.09 -18.04 -18.00
CA GLU A 114 -18.55 -16.68 -17.94
C GLU A 114 -17.09 -16.68 -17.47
N LEU A 115 -16.77 -17.53 -16.48
CA LEU A 115 -15.40 -17.71 -15.99
C LEU A 115 -14.49 -18.21 -17.10
N ARG A 116 -14.86 -19.28 -17.80
CA ARG A 116 -14.08 -19.84 -18.94
C ARG A 116 -13.86 -18.78 -20.02
N ALA A 117 -14.91 -18.10 -20.46
CA ALA A 117 -14.82 -17.04 -21.45
C ALA A 117 -13.90 -15.90 -21.02
N ALA A 118 -13.97 -15.49 -19.76
CA ALA A 118 -13.12 -14.43 -19.21
C ALA A 118 -11.64 -14.86 -19.17
N LEU A 119 -11.34 -16.10 -18.76
CA LEU A 119 -9.97 -16.61 -18.69
C LEU A 119 -9.37 -16.80 -20.06
N ILE A 120 -10.10 -17.40 -21.01
CA ILE A 120 -9.65 -17.59 -22.40
C ILE A 120 -9.38 -16.24 -23.09
N ALA A 121 -10.08 -15.17 -22.71
CA ALA A 121 -9.84 -13.83 -23.28
C ALA A 121 -8.59 -13.14 -22.69
N MET A 122 -7.92 -13.64 -21.66
CA MET A 122 -6.75 -12.98 -21.06
C MET A 122 -5.60 -12.72 -22.05
N PRO A 123 -5.25 -13.63 -22.97
CA PRO A 123 -4.16 -13.39 -23.95
C PRO A 123 -4.42 -12.22 -24.89
N THR A 124 -5.68 -11.84 -25.12
CA THR A 124 -6.02 -10.72 -26.03
C THR A 124 -5.87 -9.35 -25.36
N ILE A 125 -5.72 -9.31 -24.03
CA ILE A 125 -5.68 -8.06 -23.26
C ILE A 125 -4.25 -7.56 -23.20
N GLN A 126 -4.05 -6.35 -23.75
CA GLN A 126 -2.76 -5.68 -23.69
C GLN A 126 -2.52 -5.07 -22.30
N VAL A 127 -1.40 -5.42 -21.73
CA VAL A 127 -0.94 -4.95 -20.42
C VAL A 127 0.25 -4.02 -20.62
N ASP A 128 0.23 -2.87 -19.98
CA ASP A 128 1.38 -1.95 -19.93
C ASP A 128 2.24 -2.35 -18.72
N TYR A 129 3.46 -2.81 -18.98
CA TYR A 129 4.41 -3.23 -17.97
C TYR A 129 5.84 -2.81 -18.29
N PRO A 130 6.69 -2.60 -17.27
CA PRO A 130 8.08 -2.26 -17.45
C PRO A 130 8.88 -3.49 -17.90
N LYS A 131 9.73 -3.32 -18.93
CA LYS A 131 10.68 -4.34 -19.37
C LYS A 131 12.09 -3.76 -19.38
N TRP A 132 13.05 -4.48 -18.79
CA TRP A 132 14.44 -4.07 -18.80
C TRP A 132 15.06 -4.31 -20.20
N SER A 133 15.71 -3.29 -20.74
CA SER A 133 16.48 -3.40 -21.99
C SER A 133 17.96 -3.54 -21.66
N HIS A 134 18.54 -4.69 -21.98
CA HIS A 134 19.98 -4.94 -21.81
C HIS A 134 20.82 -4.06 -22.74
N GLN A 135 20.35 -3.80 -23.96
CA GLN A 135 21.03 -2.95 -24.95
C GLN A 135 21.14 -1.49 -24.47
N PHE A 136 20.05 -0.94 -23.93
CA PHE A 136 20.00 0.46 -23.52
C PHE A 136 20.23 0.68 -22.01
N ARG A 137 20.41 -0.41 -21.26
CA ARG A 137 20.58 -0.40 -19.78
C ARG A 137 19.56 0.46 -19.04
N LYS A 138 18.31 0.41 -19.50
CA LYS A 138 17.18 1.15 -18.91
C LYS A 138 15.89 0.36 -18.97
N THR A 139 14.96 0.73 -18.09
CA THR A 139 13.59 0.20 -18.14
C THR A 139 12.82 0.90 -19.25
N LEU A 140 12.24 0.11 -20.14
CA LEU A 140 11.30 0.54 -21.18
C LEU A 140 9.88 0.23 -20.71
N HIS A 141 8.96 1.10 -21.05
CA HIS A 141 7.53 0.86 -20.86
C HIS A 141 6.90 0.52 -22.21
N GLY A 142 6.13 -0.55 -22.25
CA GLY A 142 5.51 -1.03 -23.48
C GLY A 142 4.25 -1.84 -23.18
N LYS A 143 3.54 -2.19 -24.24
CA LYS A 143 2.33 -3.00 -24.16
C LYS A 143 2.56 -4.37 -24.77
N GLY A 144 2.04 -5.38 -24.13
CA GLY A 144 2.06 -6.75 -24.62
C GLY A 144 1.06 -7.62 -23.84
N PRO A 145 0.78 -8.84 -24.32
CA PRO A 145 0.00 -9.79 -23.52
C PRO A 145 0.81 -10.22 -22.31
N LEU A 146 0.13 -10.39 -21.17
CA LEU A 146 0.76 -10.94 -19.97
C LEU A 146 0.96 -12.46 -20.12
N CYS A 147 -0.09 -13.17 -20.57
CA CYS A 147 -0.04 -14.59 -20.93
C CYS A 147 -0.24 -14.74 -22.43
N THR A 148 0.41 -15.74 -23.04
CA THR A 148 0.38 -15.99 -24.48
C THR A 148 -0.81 -16.84 -24.89
N TYR A 149 -1.23 -17.74 -24.00
CA TYR A 149 -2.30 -18.69 -24.28
C TYR A 149 -2.98 -19.13 -22.99
N VAL A 150 -4.26 -19.40 -23.06
CA VAL A 150 -5.06 -20.02 -21.98
C VAL A 150 -5.89 -21.13 -22.57
N ALA A 151 -5.79 -22.32 -21.99
CA ALA A 151 -6.58 -23.48 -22.36
C ALA A 151 -7.32 -24.06 -21.14
N ILE A 152 -8.39 -24.78 -21.40
CA ILE A 152 -9.14 -25.52 -20.38
C ILE A 152 -9.19 -26.98 -20.80
N SER A 153 -8.75 -27.87 -19.91
CA SER A 153 -8.78 -29.30 -20.10
C SER A 153 -9.58 -29.99 -19.00
N ARG A 154 -9.85 -31.27 -19.20
CA ARG A 154 -10.35 -32.12 -18.13
C ARG A 154 -9.17 -32.86 -17.51
N ASP A 155 -9.18 -32.99 -16.18
CA ASP A 155 -8.19 -33.77 -15.45
C ASP A 155 -8.29 -35.26 -15.88
N GLU A 156 -7.19 -35.87 -16.31
CA GLU A 156 -7.15 -37.27 -16.75
C GLU A 156 -7.55 -38.24 -15.62
N LYS A 157 -7.12 -37.91 -14.38
CA LYS A 157 -7.41 -38.75 -13.20
C LYS A 157 -8.82 -38.54 -12.66
N ASN A 158 -9.36 -37.32 -12.83
CA ASN A 158 -10.72 -36.99 -12.41
C ASN A 158 -11.45 -36.18 -13.49
N LYS A 159 -12.14 -36.90 -14.38
CA LYS A 159 -12.86 -36.34 -15.53
C LYS A 159 -13.92 -35.29 -15.17
N ARG A 160 -14.33 -35.19 -13.89
CA ARG A 160 -15.24 -34.15 -13.37
C ARG A 160 -14.53 -32.87 -13.01
N ARG A 161 -13.18 -32.88 -12.93
CA ARG A 161 -12.35 -31.75 -12.59
C ARG A 161 -11.83 -31.06 -13.85
N GLU A 162 -12.07 -29.78 -13.98
CA GLU A 162 -11.54 -28.96 -15.06
C GLU A 162 -10.28 -28.24 -14.57
N LEU A 163 -9.29 -28.19 -15.45
CA LEU A 163 -8.00 -27.53 -15.23
C LEU A 163 -7.86 -26.38 -16.22
N VAL A 164 -7.35 -25.28 -15.74
CA VAL A 164 -7.02 -24.10 -16.55
C VAL A 164 -5.49 -24.03 -16.67
N HIS A 165 -5.02 -24.00 -17.90
CA HIS A 165 -3.61 -23.91 -18.28
C HIS A 165 -3.33 -22.49 -18.71
N PHE A 166 -2.41 -21.82 -18.05
CA PHE A 166 -1.94 -20.47 -18.39
C PHE A 166 -0.50 -20.56 -18.91
N PHE A 167 -0.26 -20.05 -20.09
CA PHE A 167 1.07 -20.00 -20.68
C PHE A 167 1.60 -18.58 -20.63
N PHE A 168 2.78 -18.40 -20.05
CA PHE A 168 3.46 -17.13 -19.90
C PHE A 168 4.82 -17.17 -20.60
N PRO A 169 5.28 -16.07 -21.23
CA PRO A 169 6.68 -15.96 -21.59
C PRO A 169 7.57 -16.15 -20.36
N ILE A 170 8.67 -16.86 -20.49
CA ILE A 170 9.57 -17.17 -19.35
C ILE A 170 10.06 -15.91 -18.63
N GLU A 171 10.31 -14.82 -19.37
CA GLU A 171 10.70 -13.52 -18.80
C GLU A 171 9.60 -12.92 -17.94
N VAL A 172 8.34 -13.01 -18.36
CA VAL A 172 7.18 -12.53 -17.62
C VAL A 172 6.99 -13.39 -16.36
N ALA A 173 7.04 -14.71 -16.50
CA ALA A 173 6.93 -15.64 -15.39
C ALA A 173 8.06 -15.42 -14.35
N ALA A 174 9.28 -15.16 -14.79
CA ALA A 174 10.39 -14.79 -13.92
C ALA A 174 10.11 -13.49 -13.14
N CYS A 175 9.55 -12.46 -13.78
CA CYS A 175 9.16 -11.22 -13.11
C CYS A 175 8.04 -11.44 -12.08
N MET A 176 7.19 -12.46 -12.27
CA MET A 176 6.13 -12.83 -11.33
C MET A 176 6.66 -13.41 -10.00
N VAL A 177 7.88 -13.91 -9.98
CA VAL A 177 8.46 -14.56 -8.79
C VAL A 177 9.72 -13.88 -8.29
N THR A 178 10.23 -12.89 -9.01
CA THR A 178 11.50 -12.22 -8.70
C THR A 178 11.27 -10.93 -7.92
N PRO A 179 11.96 -10.72 -6.79
CA PRO A 179 11.81 -9.52 -5.98
C PRO A 179 12.63 -8.31 -6.47
N GLN A 180 13.18 -8.32 -7.69
CA GLN A 180 14.05 -7.24 -8.19
C GLN A 180 13.39 -5.86 -8.22
N PHE A 181 12.05 -5.82 -8.39
CA PHE A 181 11.25 -4.59 -8.30
C PHE A 181 10.64 -4.39 -6.90
N GLY A 182 11.10 -5.17 -5.91
CA GLY A 182 10.52 -5.25 -4.59
C GLY A 182 9.24 -6.09 -4.55
N PHE A 183 8.69 -6.21 -3.36
CA PHE A 183 7.44 -6.96 -3.12
C PHE A 183 6.59 -6.26 -2.06
N THR A 184 5.30 -6.53 -2.12
CA THR A 184 4.29 -6.00 -1.19
C THR A 184 3.61 -7.16 -0.48
N ARG A 185 3.37 -7.01 0.82
CA ARG A 185 2.62 -7.98 1.62
C ARG A 185 1.15 -7.62 1.65
N LEU A 186 0.32 -8.55 1.23
CA LEU A 186 -1.13 -8.41 1.16
C LEU A 186 -1.79 -9.40 2.13
N LEU A 187 -3.00 -9.09 2.60
CA LEU A 187 -3.82 -10.07 3.30
C LEU A 187 -4.73 -10.78 2.30
N GLN A 188 -4.61 -12.10 2.21
CA GLN A 188 -5.41 -12.92 1.31
C GLN A 188 -6.90 -12.75 1.58
N ARG A 189 -7.34 -12.84 2.83
CA ARG A 189 -8.74 -12.67 3.22
C ARG A 189 -9.32 -11.31 2.83
N SER A 190 -8.52 -10.25 2.82
CA SER A 190 -8.99 -8.94 2.35
C SER A 190 -9.28 -8.95 0.85
N LEU A 191 -8.39 -9.57 0.06
CA LEU A 191 -8.59 -9.72 -1.38
C LEU A 191 -9.84 -10.54 -1.74
N GLU A 192 -10.15 -11.56 -0.95
CA GLU A 192 -11.34 -12.41 -1.14
C GLU A 192 -12.65 -11.67 -0.82
N LYS A 193 -12.62 -10.69 0.09
CA LYS A 193 -13.79 -9.89 0.46
C LYS A 193 -14.15 -8.80 -0.55
N PHE A 194 -13.20 -8.36 -1.37
CA PHE A 194 -13.46 -7.29 -2.33
C PHE A 194 -14.34 -7.76 -3.47
N LYS A 195 -15.30 -6.93 -3.86
CA LYS A 195 -16.32 -7.25 -4.87
C LYS A 195 -16.09 -6.56 -6.21
N ASN A 196 -15.11 -5.66 -6.28
CA ASN A 196 -14.84 -4.93 -7.50
C ASN A 196 -13.34 -4.71 -7.73
N ILE A 197 -12.98 -4.54 -9.00
CA ILE A 197 -11.60 -4.42 -9.44
C ILE A 197 -10.94 -3.11 -8.94
N TYR A 198 -11.69 -2.03 -8.81
CA TYR A 198 -11.13 -0.72 -8.44
C TYR A 198 -10.67 -0.73 -6.98
N THR A 199 -11.49 -1.29 -6.09
CA THR A 199 -11.13 -1.49 -4.67
C THR A 199 -9.87 -2.35 -4.55
N THR A 200 -9.78 -3.45 -5.30
CA THR A 200 -8.60 -4.31 -5.29
C THR A 200 -7.36 -3.57 -5.78
N LYS A 201 -7.44 -2.85 -6.91
CA LYS A 201 -6.30 -2.06 -7.43
C LYS A 201 -5.87 -0.96 -6.46
N ILE A 202 -6.80 -0.25 -5.82
CA ILE A 202 -6.49 0.76 -4.80
C ILE A 202 -5.80 0.10 -3.61
N TYR A 203 -6.31 -1.03 -3.11
CA TYR A 203 -5.71 -1.76 -2.01
C TYR A 203 -4.25 -2.18 -2.31
N LEU A 204 -3.99 -2.68 -3.51
CA LEU A 204 -2.62 -3.03 -3.93
C LEU A 204 -1.68 -1.82 -3.85
N GLN A 205 -2.10 -0.65 -4.33
CA GLN A 205 -1.31 0.58 -4.28
C GLN A 205 -1.15 1.11 -2.84
N ILE A 206 -2.19 1.02 -2.02
CA ILE A 206 -2.15 1.39 -0.59
C ILE A 206 -1.14 0.51 0.15
N CYS A 207 -1.21 -0.82 -0.02
CA CYS A 207 -0.25 -1.74 0.60
C CYS A 207 1.19 -1.48 0.15
N ARG A 208 1.40 -1.16 -1.13
CA ARG A 208 2.72 -0.83 -1.67
C ARG A 208 3.30 0.45 -1.07
N SER A 209 2.45 1.42 -0.80
CA SER A 209 2.86 2.74 -0.27
C SER A 209 2.77 2.81 1.26
N ALA A 210 2.45 1.70 1.94
CA ALA A 210 2.18 1.68 3.37
C ALA A 210 3.38 2.14 4.23
N ASP A 211 4.59 1.75 3.84
CA ASP A 211 5.82 2.16 4.56
C ASP A 211 6.08 3.68 4.46
N ALA A 212 5.64 4.31 3.37
CA ALA A 212 5.71 5.76 3.21
C ALA A 212 4.60 6.51 3.98
N GLY A 213 3.59 5.80 4.49
CA GLY A 213 2.44 6.38 5.21
C GLY A 213 1.48 7.19 4.33
N LYS A 214 1.82 7.41 3.07
CA LYS A 214 1.00 8.14 2.11
C LYS A 214 1.25 7.68 0.68
N TRP A 215 0.21 7.76 -0.15
CA TRP A 215 0.31 7.63 -1.60
C TRP A 215 -0.21 8.89 -2.26
N VAL A 216 0.67 9.58 -3.01
CA VAL A 216 0.37 10.83 -3.70
C VAL A 216 0.29 10.54 -5.18
N VAL A 217 -0.83 10.91 -5.82
CA VAL A 217 -1.05 10.61 -7.23
C VAL A 217 -1.92 11.68 -7.88
N SER A 218 -1.61 12.09 -9.11
CA SER A 218 -2.49 12.98 -9.87
C SER A 218 -3.79 12.25 -10.23
N TYR A 219 -4.92 12.98 -10.29
CA TYR A 219 -6.20 12.40 -10.68
C TYR A 219 -6.13 11.71 -12.05
N SER A 220 -5.45 12.33 -13.01
CA SER A 220 -5.25 11.75 -14.34
C SER A 220 -4.46 10.43 -14.32
N THR A 221 -3.42 10.36 -13.49
CA THR A 221 -2.61 9.13 -13.30
C THR A 221 -3.42 8.05 -12.62
N LEU A 222 -4.20 8.38 -11.57
CA LEU A 222 -5.07 7.42 -10.91
C LEU A 222 -6.09 6.81 -11.89
N ARG A 223 -6.71 7.61 -12.74
CA ARG A 223 -7.61 7.12 -13.79
C ARG A 223 -6.94 6.12 -14.73
N LYS A 224 -5.66 6.37 -15.09
CA LYS A 224 -4.85 5.45 -15.92
C LYS A 224 -4.53 4.16 -15.18
N ILE A 225 -4.14 4.21 -13.89
CA ILE A 225 -3.87 3.02 -13.06
C ILE A 225 -5.11 2.15 -12.93
N LEU A 226 -6.27 2.77 -12.71
CA LEU A 226 -7.54 2.07 -12.58
C LEU A 226 -8.14 1.62 -13.91
N CYS A 227 -7.60 2.10 -15.05
CA CYS A 227 -8.09 1.82 -16.40
C CYS A 227 -9.58 2.16 -16.56
N VAL A 228 -10.05 3.27 -16.00
CA VAL A 228 -11.46 3.65 -16.07
C VAL A 228 -11.89 4.17 -17.43
N GLY A 229 -10.95 4.55 -18.30
CA GLY A 229 -11.23 5.07 -19.63
C GLY A 229 -12.20 6.25 -19.60
N ASN A 230 -13.27 6.16 -20.39
CA ASN A 230 -14.34 7.17 -20.44
C ASN A 230 -15.44 7.01 -19.37
N LYS A 231 -15.34 5.99 -18.50
CA LYS A 231 -16.26 5.81 -17.38
C LYS A 231 -16.01 6.89 -16.33
N PHE A 232 -17.08 7.26 -15.60
CA PHE A 232 -17.00 8.26 -14.52
C PHE A 232 -16.32 9.57 -14.96
N ARG A 233 -16.85 10.21 -16.00
CA ARG A 233 -16.30 11.46 -16.56
C ARG A 233 -16.27 12.58 -15.54
N ARG A 234 -17.32 12.70 -14.70
CA ARG A 234 -17.38 13.70 -13.63
C ARG A 234 -16.62 13.17 -12.41
N TYR A 235 -15.80 14.00 -11.81
CA TYR A 235 -15.08 13.64 -10.59
C TYR A 235 -16.02 13.20 -9.45
N TYR A 236 -17.17 13.84 -9.31
CA TYR A 236 -18.17 13.47 -8.32
C TYR A 236 -18.59 11.99 -8.42
N ASP A 237 -18.85 11.49 -9.63
CA ASP A 237 -19.21 10.08 -9.84
C ASP A 237 -18.04 9.15 -9.55
N PHE A 238 -16.83 9.54 -9.98
CA PHE A 238 -15.60 8.79 -9.70
C PHE A 238 -15.35 8.69 -8.20
N ARG A 239 -15.47 9.82 -7.49
CA ARG A 239 -15.29 9.87 -6.03
C ARG A 239 -16.28 8.97 -5.29
N ASN A 240 -17.55 9.06 -5.61
CA ASN A 240 -18.59 8.32 -4.88
C ASN A 240 -18.59 6.82 -5.22
N ARG A 241 -18.41 6.45 -6.50
CA ARG A 241 -18.52 5.05 -6.94
C ARG A 241 -17.21 4.27 -6.90
N ILE A 242 -16.07 4.93 -6.77
CA ILE A 242 -14.77 4.28 -6.71
C ILE A 242 -14.08 4.57 -5.39
N LEU A 243 -13.79 5.85 -5.11
CA LEU A 243 -12.94 6.18 -3.95
C LEU A 243 -13.65 5.93 -2.63
N LYS A 244 -14.90 6.36 -2.50
CA LYS A 244 -15.70 6.17 -1.28
C LYS A 244 -16.04 4.69 -1.04
N GLU A 245 -16.32 3.93 -2.11
CA GLU A 245 -16.54 2.48 -1.99
C GLU A 245 -15.27 1.76 -1.54
N ALA A 246 -14.10 2.14 -2.09
CA ALA A 246 -12.82 1.58 -1.68
C ALA A 246 -12.49 1.95 -0.22
N GLU A 247 -12.70 3.22 0.19
CA GLU A 247 -12.51 3.68 1.56
C GLU A 247 -13.35 2.84 2.55
N ASN A 248 -14.64 2.67 2.27
CA ASN A 248 -15.54 1.89 3.10
C ASN A 248 -15.18 0.40 3.13
N ALA A 249 -14.79 -0.17 1.99
CA ALA A 249 -14.44 -1.59 1.89
C ALA A 249 -13.13 -1.92 2.61
N LEU A 250 -12.16 -0.99 2.62
CA LEU A 250 -10.86 -1.20 3.25
C LEU A 250 -10.91 -0.96 4.76
N ARG A 251 -11.73 0.01 5.21
CA ARG A 251 -11.85 0.35 6.62
C ARG A 251 -12.39 -0.83 7.44
N GLY A 252 -11.64 -1.27 8.44
CA GLY A 252 -12.02 -2.40 9.32
C GLY A 252 -11.96 -3.79 8.69
N ASN A 253 -11.67 -3.91 7.38
CA ASN A 253 -11.63 -5.18 6.65
C ASN A 253 -10.26 -5.54 6.08
N SER A 254 -9.29 -4.63 6.16
CA SER A 254 -7.95 -4.84 5.63
C SER A 254 -6.87 -4.37 6.61
N ASN A 255 -5.62 -4.81 6.38
CA ASN A 255 -4.47 -4.38 7.17
C ASN A 255 -4.07 -2.92 6.94
N HIS A 256 -4.48 -2.36 5.80
CA HIS A 256 -4.24 -0.98 5.44
C HIS A 256 -5.51 -0.35 4.88
N TRP A 257 -5.86 0.83 5.35
CA TRP A 257 -6.94 1.65 4.83
C TRP A 257 -6.45 3.08 4.67
N PHE A 258 -7.26 3.96 4.13
CA PHE A 258 -6.83 5.32 3.85
C PHE A 258 -7.89 6.36 4.21
N GLY A 259 -7.42 7.60 4.42
CA GLY A 259 -8.20 8.82 4.36
C GLY A 259 -7.75 9.63 3.16
N LEU A 260 -8.69 10.31 2.51
CA LEU A 260 -8.41 11.02 1.27
C LEU A 260 -8.29 12.53 1.50
N ALA A 261 -7.24 13.14 0.93
CA ALA A 261 -7.16 14.57 0.72
C ALA A 261 -7.18 14.88 -0.77
N GLU A 262 -8.06 15.79 -1.17
CA GLU A 262 -8.38 16.16 -2.56
C GLU A 262 -7.94 17.59 -2.79
N CYS A 263 -6.94 17.83 -3.65
CA CYS A 263 -6.37 19.13 -3.92
C CYS A 263 -6.86 19.68 -5.26
N PHE A 264 -7.46 20.86 -5.23
CA PHE A 264 -8.06 21.53 -6.38
C PHE A 264 -7.30 22.82 -6.68
N LYS A 265 -7.12 23.13 -7.97
CA LYS A 265 -6.71 24.47 -8.38
C LYS A 265 -7.87 25.44 -8.34
N LYS A 266 -7.55 26.73 -8.27
CA LYS A 266 -8.56 27.78 -8.24
C LYS A 266 -9.39 27.75 -9.52
N GLY A 267 -10.71 27.58 -9.37
CA GLY A 267 -11.66 27.53 -10.50
C GLY A 267 -11.85 26.16 -11.15
N GLU A 268 -11.06 25.15 -10.81
CA GLU A 268 -11.20 23.78 -11.32
C GLU A 268 -12.20 22.99 -10.47
N GLN A 269 -13.02 22.16 -11.13
CA GLN A 269 -13.98 21.25 -10.47
C GLN A 269 -13.38 19.88 -10.17
N ASP A 270 -12.37 19.48 -10.94
CA ASP A 270 -11.66 18.21 -10.75
C ASP A 270 -10.38 18.46 -9.93
N PRO A 271 -10.03 17.57 -9.01
CA PRO A 271 -8.77 17.68 -8.29
C PRO A 271 -7.60 17.39 -9.22
N TYR A 272 -6.53 18.17 -9.12
CA TYR A 272 -5.29 17.88 -9.82
C TYR A 272 -4.45 16.84 -9.11
N LEU A 273 -4.59 16.73 -7.76
CA LEU A 273 -3.81 15.83 -6.93
C LEU A 273 -4.71 15.17 -5.88
N LEU A 274 -4.45 13.88 -5.64
CA LEU A 274 -5.08 13.08 -4.60
C LEU A 274 -4.00 12.53 -3.67
N ILE A 275 -4.21 12.68 -2.37
CA ILE A 275 -3.31 12.21 -1.33
C ILE A 275 -4.06 11.19 -0.49
N PHE A 276 -3.64 9.94 -0.56
CA PHE A 276 -4.14 8.85 0.27
C PHE A 276 -3.27 8.79 1.53
N ASN A 277 -3.80 9.24 2.66
CA ASN A 277 -3.15 9.09 3.95
C ASN A 277 -3.39 7.66 4.45
N ILE A 278 -2.34 6.86 4.53
CA ILE A 278 -2.43 5.42 4.78
C ILE A 278 -2.38 5.14 6.29
N TYR A 279 -3.35 4.38 6.75
CA TYR A 279 -3.43 3.87 8.11
C TYR A 279 -3.18 2.37 8.11
N SER A 280 -2.61 1.86 9.19
CA SER A 280 -2.33 0.43 9.36
C SER A 280 -2.61 0.02 10.79
N ALA A 281 -3.26 -1.12 10.96
CA ALA A 281 -3.50 -1.70 12.29
C ALA A 281 -2.17 -2.01 13.01
N ASN A 282 -1.20 -2.57 12.31
CA ASN A 282 0.10 -2.92 12.90
C ASN A 282 0.98 -1.68 13.16
N ASN A 283 0.98 -0.71 12.26
CA ASN A 283 1.79 0.51 12.45
C ASN A 283 1.25 1.38 13.57
N ARG A 284 -0.08 1.39 13.79
CA ARG A 284 -0.65 2.16 14.87
C ARG A 284 -0.39 1.53 16.23
N GLN A 285 -0.48 0.20 16.35
CA GLN A 285 -0.07 -0.50 17.56
C GLN A 285 1.42 -0.28 17.85
N ASN A 286 2.28 -0.48 16.84
CA ASN A 286 3.71 -0.21 16.96
C ASN A 286 4.00 1.27 17.19
N SER A 287 3.22 2.19 16.59
CA SER A 287 3.34 3.62 16.81
C SER A 287 2.90 4.04 18.21
N TYR A 288 1.87 3.40 18.78
CA TYR A 288 1.47 3.67 20.17
C TYR A 288 2.48 3.12 21.16
N ASP A 289 2.99 1.92 20.94
CA ASP A 289 4.04 1.33 21.79
C ASP A 289 5.33 2.13 21.68
N GLU A 290 5.71 2.55 20.48
CA GLU A 290 6.87 3.41 20.26
C GLU A 290 6.66 4.80 20.83
N TYR A 291 5.49 5.41 20.63
CA TYR A 291 5.12 6.69 21.23
C TYR A 291 5.22 6.63 22.75
N ASN A 292 4.63 5.63 23.41
CA ASN A 292 4.69 5.46 24.85
C ASN A 292 6.14 5.26 25.30
N ARG A 293 6.90 4.40 24.65
CA ARG A 293 8.33 4.16 24.93
C ARG A 293 9.16 5.44 24.83
N LEU A 294 8.98 6.22 23.74
CA LEU A 294 9.74 7.45 23.53
C LEU A 294 9.29 8.55 24.50
N ARG A 295 8.00 8.64 24.80
CA ARG A 295 7.47 9.56 25.81
C ARG A 295 8.04 9.28 27.19
N ASP A 296 8.06 8.01 27.59
CA ASP A 296 8.60 7.60 28.90
C ASP A 296 10.13 7.82 28.95
N LYS A 297 10.84 7.61 27.86
CA LYS A 297 12.27 7.90 27.74
C LYS A 297 12.55 9.41 27.77
N MET A 298 11.70 10.24 27.14
CA MET A 298 11.79 11.70 27.30
C MET A 298 11.60 12.12 28.74
N LEU A 299 10.58 11.57 29.40
CA LEU A 299 10.28 11.86 30.80
C LEU A 299 11.49 11.53 31.70
N SER A 300 12.05 10.31 31.58
CA SER A 300 13.22 9.92 32.37
C SER A 300 14.43 10.81 32.08
N THR A 301 14.70 11.13 30.80
CA THR A 301 15.82 12.02 30.45
C THR A 301 15.66 13.44 31.03
N MET A 302 14.45 13.99 31.00
CA MET A 302 14.16 15.29 31.62
C MET A 302 14.40 15.28 33.13
N VAL A 303 13.95 14.23 33.82
CA VAL A 303 14.06 14.12 35.28
C VAL A 303 15.49 13.75 35.70
N ASP A 304 16.07 12.72 35.10
CA ASP A 304 17.32 12.12 35.55
C ASP A 304 18.55 12.89 35.05
N SER A 305 18.56 13.31 33.77
CA SER A 305 19.70 13.96 33.15
C SER A 305 19.65 15.50 33.20
N MET A 306 18.45 16.06 33.03
CA MET A 306 18.27 17.53 33.03
C MET A 306 17.81 18.08 34.39
N HIS A 307 17.58 17.21 35.37
CA HIS A 307 17.11 17.55 36.72
C HIS A 307 15.87 18.47 36.74
N ILE A 308 14.97 18.29 35.77
CA ILE A 308 13.70 19.00 35.70
C ILE A 308 12.72 18.32 36.67
N THR A 309 11.89 19.11 37.34
CA THR A 309 10.90 18.54 38.25
C THR A 309 9.95 17.61 37.51
N ARG A 310 9.60 16.48 38.13
CA ARG A 310 8.70 15.48 37.53
C ARG A 310 7.37 16.09 37.12
N ALA A 311 6.85 17.06 37.85
CA ALA A 311 5.62 17.77 37.52
C ALA A 311 5.73 18.53 36.18
N THR A 312 6.81 19.30 36.00
CA THR A 312 7.08 20.04 34.74
C THR A 312 7.33 19.09 33.57
N ALA A 313 8.10 18.03 33.78
CA ALA A 313 8.39 17.04 32.75
C ALA A 313 7.10 16.29 32.29
N LEU A 314 6.20 15.96 33.23
CA LEU A 314 4.89 15.39 32.93
C LEU A 314 3.99 16.38 32.17
N ALA A 315 4.00 17.66 32.53
CA ALA A 315 3.23 18.69 31.83
C ALA A 315 3.68 18.85 30.37
N LEU A 316 4.98 18.80 30.10
CA LEU A 316 5.54 18.84 28.75
C LEU A 316 5.19 17.58 27.96
N THR A 317 5.40 16.40 28.54
CA THR A 317 5.14 15.12 27.84
C THR A 317 3.66 14.87 27.56
N ARG A 318 2.74 15.43 28.37
CA ARG A 318 1.29 15.38 28.09
C ARG A 318 0.87 16.20 26.88
N LYS A 319 1.63 17.24 26.52
CA LYS A 319 1.38 18.05 25.30
C LYS A 319 1.86 17.35 24.01
N VAL A 320 2.75 16.34 24.12
CA VAL A 320 3.19 15.50 23.00
C VAL A 320 2.12 14.46 22.68
N ASN A 321 1.81 14.27 21.42
CA ASN A 321 0.80 13.32 20.96
C ASN A 321 1.39 12.38 19.91
N ILE A 322 0.65 11.32 19.57
CA ILE A 322 1.09 10.29 18.61
C ILE A 322 1.40 10.84 17.21
N ARG A 323 0.91 12.02 16.85
CA ARG A 323 1.14 12.61 15.53
C ARG A 323 2.46 13.39 15.47
N ASN A 324 2.90 13.94 16.62
CA ASN A 324 4.08 14.81 16.69
C ASN A 324 5.29 14.19 17.41
N TYR A 325 5.13 13.03 18.04
CA TYR A 325 6.15 12.46 18.92
C TYR A 325 7.52 12.24 18.24
N ASN A 326 7.55 11.81 16.98
CA ASN A 326 8.81 11.58 16.26
C ASN A 326 9.58 12.89 16.02
N TYR A 327 8.87 13.96 15.65
CA TYR A 327 9.45 15.28 15.47
C TYR A 327 9.95 15.82 16.80
N VAL A 328 9.08 15.81 17.83
CA VAL A 328 9.42 16.29 19.17
C VAL A 328 10.60 15.51 19.76
N TRP A 329 10.63 14.18 19.57
CA TRP A 329 11.74 13.33 20.00
C TRP A 329 13.08 13.71 19.33
N ARG A 330 13.09 13.94 18.02
CA ARG A 330 14.29 14.39 17.31
C ARG A 330 14.79 15.74 17.82
N LYS A 331 13.88 16.68 18.02
CA LYS A 331 14.21 18.02 18.55
C LYS A 331 14.68 17.96 20.00
N HIS A 332 14.08 17.12 20.83
CA HIS A 332 14.51 16.84 22.19
C HIS A 332 15.98 16.38 22.23
N ASN A 333 16.34 15.37 21.43
CA ASN A 333 17.73 14.86 21.40
C ASN A 333 18.73 15.94 20.91
N LEU A 334 18.37 16.71 19.88
CA LEU A 334 19.19 17.80 19.39
C LEU A 334 19.38 18.91 20.46
N LEU A 335 18.32 19.24 21.17
CA LEU A 335 18.35 20.22 22.22
C LEU A 335 19.27 19.79 23.39
N ILE A 336 19.19 18.54 23.80
CA ILE A 336 20.06 17.97 24.83
C ILE A 336 21.51 18.02 24.39
N ALA A 337 21.83 17.62 23.16
CA ALA A 337 23.18 17.66 22.61
C ALA A 337 23.72 19.10 22.56
N ASN A 338 22.88 20.05 22.13
CA ASN A 338 23.29 21.48 22.09
C ASN A 338 23.55 22.06 23.48
N ILE A 339 22.71 21.71 24.48
CA ILE A 339 22.90 22.19 25.87
C ILE A 339 24.16 21.58 26.52
N ALA A 340 24.45 20.31 26.20
CA ALA A 340 25.63 19.62 26.71
C ALA A 340 26.95 20.24 26.19
N GLY A 341 26.94 20.75 24.95
CA GLY A 341 28.10 21.36 24.29
C GLY A 341 28.19 22.90 24.41
N ASN A 342 27.26 23.54 25.14
CA ASN A 342 27.23 25.01 25.22
C ASN A 342 27.30 25.50 26.67
N ASP A 343 28.45 26.06 27.04
CA ASP A 343 28.68 26.59 28.38
C ASP A 343 28.15 28.01 28.58
N GLU A 344 27.70 28.70 27.52
CA GLU A 344 27.10 30.04 27.59
C GLU A 344 25.69 30.04 28.16
N VAL A 345 25.03 28.87 28.24
CA VAL A 345 23.68 28.74 28.80
C VAL A 345 23.74 28.67 30.31
N LEU A 346 23.48 29.79 30.97
CA LEU A 346 23.54 29.94 32.42
C LEU A 346 22.52 29.12 33.15
N ASP A 347 21.26 29.05 32.68
CA ASP A 347 20.20 28.20 33.23
C ASP A 347 19.74 27.17 32.19
N LYS A 348 20.43 26.03 32.17
CA LYS A 348 20.20 24.93 31.23
C LYS A 348 18.77 24.37 31.38
N LYS A 349 18.16 24.41 32.58
CA LYS A 349 16.80 23.90 32.84
C LYS A 349 15.73 24.80 32.25
N ALA A 350 15.79 26.10 32.59
CA ALA A 350 14.84 27.08 32.08
C ALA A 350 14.90 27.18 30.54
N TYR A 351 16.10 27.18 29.98
CA TYR A 351 16.31 27.18 28.53
C TYR A 351 15.72 25.95 27.85
N TYR A 352 15.92 24.76 28.45
CA TYR A 352 15.35 23.52 27.93
C TYR A 352 13.83 23.58 27.94
N VAL A 353 13.21 23.94 29.09
CA VAL A 353 11.74 23.96 29.25
C VAL A 353 11.12 24.94 28.26
N SER A 354 11.58 26.15 28.18
CA SER A 354 11.05 27.19 27.28
C SER A 354 11.22 26.82 25.79
N THR A 355 12.35 26.21 25.44
CA THR A 355 12.60 25.76 24.06
C THR A 355 11.71 24.56 23.69
N MET A 356 11.49 23.58 24.60
CA MET A 356 10.61 22.45 24.38
C MET A 356 9.15 22.89 24.27
N GLU A 357 8.68 23.83 25.06
CA GLU A 357 7.33 24.39 24.92
C GLU A 357 7.15 25.01 23.54
N ARG A 358 8.11 25.82 23.08
CA ARG A 358 8.08 26.41 21.74
C ARG A 358 8.09 25.35 20.65
N ILE A 359 8.89 24.29 20.76
CA ILE A 359 8.91 23.17 19.79
C ILE A 359 7.55 22.48 19.71
N ILE A 360 6.92 22.19 20.84
CA ILE A 360 5.63 21.53 20.91
C ILE A 360 4.52 22.44 20.37
N GLU A 361 4.59 23.74 20.62
CA GLU A 361 3.63 24.74 20.12
C GLU A 361 3.79 25.04 18.64
N THR A 362 5.04 25.17 18.16
CA THR A 362 5.32 25.42 16.73
C THR A 362 4.71 24.33 15.85
N GLU A 363 4.64 23.10 16.34
CA GLU A 363 4.00 22.02 15.58
C GLU A 363 2.48 22.10 15.54
N LYS A 364 1.83 22.80 16.47
CA LYS A 364 0.42 23.18 16.32
C LYS A 364 0.18 23.98 15.02
N TYR A 365 1.19 24.72 14.57
CA TYR A 365 1.16 25.55 13.36
C TYR A 365 1.87 24.92 12.15
N SER A 366 2.74 23.91 12.33
CA SER A 366 3.49 23.25 11.25
C SER A 366 2.63 22.24 10.44
N LYS A 367 1.38 22.04 10.79
CA LYS A 367 0.40 21.49 9.83
C LYS A 367 0.35 22.31 8.52
N LEU A 368 0.83 23.54 8.54
CA LEU A 368 1.01 24.43 7.38
C LEU A 368 2.37 24.23 6.68
N ALA A 369 3.45 23.87 7.39
CA ALA A 369 4.80 23.79 6.83
C ALA A 369 5.11 22.47 6.10
N VAL A 370 4.42 21.36 6.40
CA VAL A 370 4.50 20.11 5.62
C VAL A 370 3.98 20.28 4.19
N GLN A 371 3.32 21.40 3.90
CA GLN A 371 2.89 21.79 2.56
C GLN A 371 3.99 22.42 1.71
N GLN A 372 5.05 22.99 2.30
CA GLN A 372 6.13 23.65 1.54
C GLN A 372 7.18 22.68 0.99
N ASP A 373 7.35 21.49 1.60
CA ASP A 373 8.27 20.44 1.10
C ASP A 373 7.66 19.52 0.05
N LEU A 374 6.44 19.81 -0.41
CA LEU A 374 5.71 19.03 -1.41
C LEU A 374 5.68 19.68 -2.80
N PHE A 375 6.41 20.81 -2.99
CA PHE A 375 6.51 21.50 -4.29
C PHE A 375 7.94 21.65 -4.75
#